data_6643b5a29e615c062f6f2cf1a31afe17
#
_entry.id   6643b5a29e615c062f6f2cf1a31afe17
#
_cell.length_a   1.000
_cell.length_b   1.000
_cell.length_c   1.000
_cell.angle_alpha   90.00
_cell.angle_beta   90.00
_cell.angle_gamma   90.00
#
_symmetry.space_group_name_H-M   'P 1'
#
loop_
_entity.id
_entity.type
_entity.pdbx_description
1 polymer ?
#
loop_
_entity_poly.entity_id
_entity_poly.type
_entity_poly.pdbx_seq_one_letter_code
_entity_poly.pdbx_strand_id
1 'polypeptide(L)'
;MAAERLWLDVPFAEKDMAKAAGARWDPAARRWYAPRPGMADLLRWAAGAEVPELLPGEDRSLGRGLFVDLVPSSCWFTNVRSCVAERDWERLRRMVHGRAGQRCEACGAGPDRAARRWLEAHERWSYDEARRVQTLRRLVCLCTDCHTVTHFGLAQVKGRAAEARAHLMRVTGMSEAGADRHIAAAFATWRERSRLTWTLDLAMLTDAGITVVPPPEAADRVAAAREALDAEEAGREAPGRAAPGGEALRRIPRQRRRTPG
;
A
#
# COMPACT_ATOMS: atom_id res chain seq x y z
N MET A 1 -25.65 -31.02 2.34
CA MET A 1 -24.49 -30.30 1.76
C MET A 1 -24.71 -28.82 2.01
N ALA A 2 -23.80 -28.14 2.71
CA ALA A 2 -23.90 -26.70 2.90
C ALA A 2 -23.78 -26.04 1.52
N ALA A 3 -24.75 -25.19 1.16
CA ALA A 3 -24.70 -24.46 -0.11
C ALA A 3 -23.40 -23.64 -0.13
N GLU A 4 -22.61 -23.79 -1.20
CA GLU A 4 -21.37 -23.07 -1.39
C GLU A 4 -21.67 -21.56 -1.39
N ARG A 5 -21.07 -20.83 -0.45
CA ARG A 5 -21.29 -19.39 -0.32
C ARG A 5 -20.65 -18.66 -1.49
N LEU A 6 -21.38 -17.80 -2.16
CA LEU A 6 -20.77 -16.87 -3.11
C LEU A 6 -20.04 -15.79 -2.34
N TRP A 7 -18.71 -15.86 -2.35
CA TRP A 7 -17.86 -14.83 -1.78
C TRP A 7 -17.80 -13.62 -2.69
N LEU A 8 -17.62 -12.44 -2.09
CA LEU A 8 -17.64 -11.16 -2.78
C LEU A 8 -16.34 -10.39 -2.49
N ASP A 9 -15.77 -9.81 -3.54
CA ASP A 9 -14.64 -8.89 -3.47
C ASP A 9 -15.15 -7.45 -3.52
N VAL A 10 -15.64 -6.96 -2.40
CA VAL A 10 -16.24 -5.64 -2.27
C VAL A 10 -15.17 -4.61 -1.93
N PRO A 11 -14.90 -3.62 -2.79
CA PRO A 11 -14.04 -2.49 -2.48
C PRO A 11 -14.57 -1.72 -1.26
N PHE A 12 -13.66 -1.19 -0.44
CA PHE A 12 -14.08 -0.46 0.77
C PHE A 12 -15.01 0.73 0.46
N ALA A 13 -14.77 1.41 -0.65
CA ALA A 13 -15.60 2.51 -1.11
C ALA A 13 -17.04 2.09 -1.47
N GLU A 14 -17.24 0.82 -1.85
CA GLU A 14 -18.54 0.27 -2.27
C GLU A 14 -19.23 -0.55 -1.17
N LYS A 15 -18.67 -0.62 0.04
CA LYS A 15 -19.18 -1.46 1.13
C LYS A 15 -20.64 -1.17 1.50
N ASP A 16 -21.03 0.08 1.46
CA ASP A 16 -22.40 0.47 1.86
C ASP A 16 -23.40 0.17 0.73
N MET A 17 -22.98 0.27 -0.53
CA MET A 17 -23.74 -0.18 -1.69
C MET A 17 -23.93 -1.71 -1.67
N ALA A 18 -22.88 -2.46 -1.37
CA ALA A 18 -22.97 -3.92 -1.26
C ALA A 18 -23.90 -4.36 -0.12
N LYS A 19 -23.86 -3.67 1.04
CA LYS A 19 -24.81 -3.91 2.15
C LYS A 19 -26.25 -3.63 1.72
N ALA A 20 -26.49 -2.52 1.03
CA ALA A 20 -27.83 -2.17 0.54
C ALA A 20 -28.34 -3.22 -0.45
N ALA A 21 -27.47 -3.80 -1.28
CA ALA A 21 -27.79 -4.93 -2.16
C ALA A 21 -27.95 -6.28 -1.41
N GLY A 22 -27.78 -6.31 -0.08
CA GLY A 22 -27.99 -7.48 0.76
C GLY A 22 -26.76 -8.32 1.07
N ALA A 23 -25.54 -7.86 0.74
CA ALA A 23 -24.30 -8.53 1.13
C ALA A 23 -24.16 -8.58 2.67
N ARG A 24 -23.57 -9.66 3.16
CA ARG A 24 -23.25 -9.87 4.57
C ARG A 24 -21.75 -9.99 4.77
N TRP A 25 -21.26 -9.51 5.90
CA TRP A 25 -19.87 -9.65 6.32
C TRP A 25 -19.69 -10.89 7.18
N ASP A 26 -18.72 -11.74 6.82
CA ASP A 26 -18.28 -12.86 7.65
C ASP A 26 -17.02 -12.43 8.42
N PRO A 27 -17.09 -12.25 9.75
CA PRO A 27 -15.95 -11.79 10.54
C PRO A 27 -14.85 -12.85 10.68
N ALA A 28 -15.19 -14.14 10.60
CA ALA A 28 -14.21 -15.22 10.68
C ALA A 28 -13.40 -15.33 9.38
N ALA A 29 -14.08 -15.33 8.23
CA ALA A 29 -13.45 -15.32 6.92
C ALA A 29 -12.93 -13.94 6.52
N ARG A 30 -13.32 -12.87 7.23
CA ARG A 30 -13.04 -11.46 6.90
C ARG A 30 -13.38 -11.12 5.45
N ARG A 31 -14.51 -11.63 4.97
CA ARG A 31 -15.00 -11.48 3.60
C ARG A 31 -16.48 -11.15 3.56
N TRP A 32 -16.87 -10.45 2.51
CA TRP A 32 -18.28 -10.30 2.15
C TRP A 32 -18.78 -11.56 1.45
N TYR A 33 -20.07 -11.85 1.62
CA TYR A 33 -20.71 -12.97 0.94
C TYR A 33 -22.18 -12.67 0.61
N ALA A 34 -22.70 -13.35 -0.40
CA ALA A 34 -24.12 -13.39 -0.70
C ALA A 34 -24.79 -14.42 0.21
N PRO A 35 -25.73 -14.03 1.09
CA PRO A 35 -26.36 -14.97 2.06
C PRO A 35 -27.31 -15.97 1.42
N ARG A 36 -27.72 -15.74 0.17
CA ARG A 36 -28.63 -16.62 -0.59
C ARG A 36 -28.16 -16.77 -2.02
N PRO A 37 -28.39 -17.93 -2.67
CA PRO A 37 -28.19 -18.09 -4.11
C PRO A 37 -29.06 -17.13 -4.92
N GLY A 38 -28.64 -16.78 -6.12
CA GLY A 38 -29.44 -16.02 -7.10
C GLY A 38 -29.54 -14.52 -6.83
N MET A 39 -28.74 -13.95 -5.93
CA MET A 39 -28.70 -12.51 -5.68
C MET A 39 -27.93 -11.81 -6.82
N ALA A 40 -28.62 -11.55 -7.93
CA ALA A 40 -28.03 -11.00 -9.17
C ALA A 40 -27.30 -9.69 -8.95
N ASP A 41 -27.84 -8.80 -8.10
CA ASP A 41 -27.25 -7.48 -7.80
C ASP A 41 -25.86 -7.59 -7.12
N LEU A 42 -25.53 -8.74 -6.54
CA LEU A 42 -24.24 -8.99 -5.91
C LEU A 42 -23.19 -9.59 -6.87
N LEU A 43 -23.60 -10.05 -8.05
CA LEU A 43 -22.68 -10.68 -9.00
C LEU A 43 -21.57 -9.75 -9.48
N ARG A 44 -21.80 -8.45 -9.49
CA ARG A 44 -20.78 -7.45 -9.82
C ARG A 44 -19.57 -7.50 -8.88
N TRP A 45 -19.74 -8.02 -7.67
CA TRP A 45 -18.68 -8.25 -6.70
C TRP A 45 -18.31 -9.71 -6.52
N ALA A 46 -18.84 -10.60 -7.33
CA ALA A 46 -18.49 -12.03 -7.23
C ALA A 46 -16.96 -12.20 -7.20
N ALA A 47 -16.47 -12.97 -6.22
CA ALA A 47 -15.05 -13.17 -6.04
C ALA A 47 -14.45 -13.84 -7.29
N GLY A 48 -13.32 -13.28 -7.74
CA GLY A 48 -12.50 -13.93 -8.76
C GLY A 48 -11.72 -15.11 -8.19
N ALA A 49 -10.90 -15.75 -9.02
CA ALA A 49 -9.96 -16.78 -8.58
C ALA A 49 -9.11 -16.27 -7.42
N GLU A 50 -8.79 -17.12 -6.44
CA GLU A 50 -7.97 -16.73 -5.30
C GLU A 50 -6.56 -16.35 -5.78
N VAL A 51 -6.01 -15.29 -5.16
CA VAL A 51 -4.62 -14.91 -5.37
C VAL A 51 -3.77 -15.93 -4.61
N PRO A 52 -2.75 -16.56 -5.24
CA PRO A 52 -1.89 -17.52 -4.56
C PRO A 52 -1.16 -16.85 -3.38
N GLU A 53 -0.98 -17.57 -2.28
CA GLU A 53 -0.28 -17.04 -1.08
C GLU A 53 1.16 -16.62 -1.36
N LEU A 54 1.81 -17.28 -2.33
CA LEU A 54 3.11 -16.91 -2.87
C LEU A 54 2.93 -16.51 -4.33
N LEU A 55 3.21 -15.24 -4.62
CA LEU A 55 3.14 -14.75 -6.00
C LEU A 55 4.33 -15.27 -6.81
N PRO A 56 4.16 -15.50 -8.14
CA PRO A 56 5.25 -15.90 -9.01
C PRO A 56 6.46 -14.96 -8.89
N GLY A 57 7.65 -15.52 -8.64
CA GLY A 57 8.88 -14.73 -8.48
C GLY A 57 8.97 -13.87 -7.22
N GLU A 58 8.05 -14.01 -6.26
CA GLU A 58 8.10 -13.28 -4.99
C GLU A 58 9.25 -13.77 -4.12
N ASP A 59 10.09 -12.85 -3.66
CA ASP A 59 11.18 -13.13 -2.73
C ASP A 59 10.79 -12.72 -1.29
N ARG A 60 10.27 -13.65 -0.53
CA ARG A 60 9.88 -13.41 0.88
C ARG A 60 11.08 -13.22 1.82
N SER A 61 12.30 -13.42 1.37
CA SER A 61 13.52 -13.14 2.15
C SER A 61 13.93 -11.67 2.05
N LEU A 62 13.55 -10.99 0.96
CA LEU A 62 13.88 -9.58 0.74
C LEU A 62 13.22 -8.68 1.77
N GLY A 63 14.00 -7.79 2.37
CA GLY A 63 13.49 -6.72 3.23
C GLY A 63 12.76 -7.24 4.47
N ARG A 64 13.29 -8.30 5.11
CA ARG A 64 12.79 -8.76 6.42
C ARG A 64 13.06 -7.74 7.52
N GLY A 65 12.20 -7.74 8.53
CA GLY A 65 12.31 -6.83 9.66
C GLY A 65 11.83 -5.41 9.38
N LEU A 66 12.22 -4.48 10.24
CA LEU A 66 11.86 -3.07 10.15
C LEU A 66 13.07 -2.23 9.75
N PHE A 67 12.90 -1.42 8.74
CA PHE A 67 13.89 -0.45 8.28
C PHE A 67 13.22 0.69 7.52
N VAL A 68 13.94 1.78 7.36
CA VAL A 68 13.53 2.91 6.53
C VAL A 68 13.76 2.57 5.07
N ASP A 69 12.70 2.58 4.26
CA ASP A 69 12.72 2.19 2.84
C ASP A 69 12.08 3.31 2.01
N LEU A 70 12.91 4.22 1.55
CA LEU A 70 12.45 5.42 0.85
C LEU A 70 12.35 5.15 -0.65
N VAL A 71 11.15 5.23 -1.18
CA VAL A 71 10.90 5.14 -2.63
C VAL A 71 11.41 6.42 -3.30
N PRO A 72 12.23 6.32 -4.36
CA PRO A 72 12.73 7.48 -5.11
C PRO A 72 11.60 8.42 -5.55
N SER A 73 11.83 9.74 -5.56
CA SER A 73 10.79 10.71 -5.90
C SER A 73 10.23 10.51 -7.31
N SER A 74 11.05 10.05 -8.25
CA SER A 74 10.64 9.69 -9.61
C SER A 74 9.73 8.45 -9.68
N CYS A 75 9.62 7.69 -8.58
CA CYS A 75 8.74 6.52 -8.45
C CYS A 75 7.53 6.78 -7.56
N TRP A 76 7.34 8.00 -7.06
CA TRP A 76 6.16 8.33 -6.27
C TRP A 76 4.89 8.14 -7.11
N PHE A 77 3.80 7.77 -6.44
CA PHE A 77 2.50 7.44 -7.06
C PHE A 77 2.48 6.20 -7.96
N THR A 78 3.52 5.36 -7.93
CA THR A 78 3.60 4.06 -8.59
C THR A 78 3.63 2.91 -7.59
N ASN A 79 2.71 2.89 -6.65
CA ASN A 79 2.50 1.73 -5.80
C ASN A 79 1.57 0.71 -6.49
N VAL A 80 1.57 -0.53 -6.02
CA VAL A 80 0.72 -1.60 -6.54
C VAL A 80 -0.75 -1.18 -6.57
N ARG A 81 -1.23 -0.50 -5.54
CA ARG A 81 -2.62 -0.03 -5.45
C ARG A 81 -3.01 0.90 -6.58
N SER A 82 -2.09 1.75 -7.08
CA SER A 82 -2.37 2.66 -8.20
C SER A 82 -2.30 1.97 -9.56
N CYS A 83 -1.65 0.82 -9.65
CA CYS A 83 -1.41 0.08 -10.88
C CYS A 83 -2.38 -1.09 -11.11
N VAL A 84 -3.29 -1.38 -10.18
CA VAL A 84 -4.27 -2.47 -10.31
C VAL A 84 -5.69 -1.96 -10.06
N ALA A 85 -6.69 -2.71 -10.52
CA ALA A 85 -8.08 -2.41 -10.19
C ALA A 85 -8.29 -2.51 -8.67
N GLU A 86 -9.17 -1.67 -8.11
CA GLU A 86 -9.45 -1.65 -6.66
C GLU A 86 -9.86 -3.03 -6.12
N ARG A 87 -10.61 -3.80 -6.92
CA ARG A 87 -10.98 -5.19 -6.62
C ARG A 87 -9.75 -6.10 -6.46
N ASP A 88 -8.78 -5.99 -7.36
CA ASP A 88 -7.56 -6.81 -7.31
C ASP A 88 -6.65 -6.36 -6.17
N TRP A 89 -6.60 -5.06 -5.88
CA TRP A 89 -5.93 -4.57 -4.69
C TRP A 89 -6.52 -5.16 -3.39
N GLU A 90 -7.84 -5.22 -3.26
CA GLU A 90 -8.48 -5.83 -2.09
C GLU A 90 -8.20 -7.34 -1.97
N ARG A 91 -8.08 -8.04 -3.10
CA ARG A 91 -7.68 -9.47 -3.12
C ARG A 91 -6.23 -9.64 -2.64
N LEU A 92 -5.30 -8.85 -3.18
CA LEU A 92 -3.88 -8.83 -2.78
C LEU A 92 -3.74 -8.50 -1.30
N ARG A 93 -4.38 -7.44 -0.84
CA ARG A 93 -4.36 -7.00 0.55
C ARG A 93 -4.86 -8.10 1.50
N ARG A 94 -5.94 -8.77 1.13
CA ARG A 94 -6.51 -9.87 1.90
C ARG A 94 -5.55 -11.05 1.98
N MET A 95 -4.96 -11.45 0.86
CA MET A 95 -3.94 -12.50 0.78
C MET A 95 -2.73 -12.16 1.67
N VAL A 96 -2.19 -10.95 1.56
CA VAL A 96 -1.04 -10.48 2.36
C VAL A 96 -1.34 -10.52 3.86
N HIS A 97 -2.52 -10.02 4.29
CA HIS A 97 -2.92 -10.05 5.69
C HIS A 97 -3.19 -11.47 6.19
N GLY A 98 -3.82 -12.32 5.35
CA GLY A 98 -4.12 -13.72 5.68
C GLY A 98 -2.87 -14.54 5.93
N ARG A 99 -1.92 -14.52 4.97
CA ARG A 99 -0.66 -15.26 5.07
C ARG A 99 0.26 -14.81 6.20
N ALA A 100 0.10 -13.55 6.64
CA ALA A 100 0.79 -13.00 7.80
C ALA A 100 0.08 -13.32 9.14
N GLY A 101 -0.98 -14.13 9.13
CA GLY A 101 -1.77 -14.45 10.31
C GLY A 101 -2.40 -13.23 10.97
N GLN A 102 -2.75 -12.20 10.20
CA GLN A 102 -3.28 -10.92 10.70
C GLN A 102 -2.33 -10.21 11.67
N ARG A 103 -1.03 -10.34 11.44
CA ARG A 103 0.04 -9.72 12.24
C ARG A 103 1.04 -8.99 11.36
N CYS A 104 1.62 -7.94 11.94
CA CYS A 104 2.74 -7.23 11.31
C CYS A 104 3.96 -8.15 11.18
N GLU A 105 4.49 -8.33 9.98
CA GLU A 105 5.66 -9.18 9.74
C GLU A 105 6.97 -8.60 10.32
N ALA A 106 6.99 -7.31 10.68
CA ALA A 106 8.17 -6.67 11.26
C ALA A 106 8.19 -6.71 12.80
N CYS A 107 7.05 -6.45 13.48
CA CYS A 107 7.01 -6.36 14.94
C CYS A 107 6.03 -7.34 15.60
N GLY A 108 5.30 -8.15 14.86
CA GLY A 108 4.34 -9.12 15.37
C GLY A 108 3.01 -8.54 15.89
N ALA A 109 2.86 -7.21 15.93
CA ALA A 109 1.64 -6.57 16.43
C ALA A 109 0.43 -6.86 15.55
N GLY A 110 -0.72 -7.14 16.15
CA GLY A 110 -2.01 -7.22 15.50
C GLY A 110 -2.66 -5.83 15.33
N PRO A 111 -3.83 -5.77 14.65
CA PRO A 111 -4.62 -4.55 14.60
C PRO A 111 -5.17 -4.20 15.98
N ASP A 112 -5.24 -2.89 16.27
CA ASP A 112 -5.76 -2.36 17.53
C ASP A 112 -6.53 -1.07 17.25
N ARG A 113 -7.85 -1.10 17.41
CA ARG A 113 -8.72 0.05 17.13
C ARG A 113 -8.51 1.19 18.13
N ALA A 114 -8.30 0.86 19.41
CA ALA A 114 -8.10 1.87 20.44
C ALA A 114 -6.81 2.64 20.21
N ALA A 115 -5.74 1.95 19.83
CA ALA A 115 -4.46 2.54 19.46
C ALA A 115 -4.42 3.05 18.01
N ARG A 116 -5.52 3.02 17.26
CA ARG A 116 -5.60 3.38 15.83
C ARG A 116 -4.52 2.68 14.98
N ARG A 117 -4.18 1.45 15.35
CA ARG A 117 -3.22 0.63 14.63
C ARG A 117 -3.93 -0.33 13.71
N TRP A 118 -3.65 -0.24 12.42
CA TRP A 118 -4.21 -1.07 11.36
C TRP A 118 -3.11 -1.92 10.74
N LEU A 119 -3.49 -2.89 9.92
CA LEU A 119 -2.57 -3.61 9.05
C LEU A 119 -2.67 -3.04 7.63
N GLU A 120 -1.52 -2.87 7.02
CA GLU A 120 -1.35 -2.32 5.68
C GLU A 120 -0.53 -3.30 4.84
N ALA A 121 -0.94 -3.55 3.61
CA ALA A 121 -0.12 -4.24 2.64
C ALA A 121 0.85 -3.21 2.04
N HIS A 122 2.13 -3.55 2.05
CA HIS A 122 3.21 -2.67 1.62
C HIS A 122 4.13 -3.41 0.64
N GLU A 123 4.78 -2.68 -0.24
CA GLU A 123 5.67 -3.20 -1.27
C GLU A 123 7.14 -3.20 -0.80
N ARG A 124 7.90 -4.20 -1.26
CA ARG A 124 9.35 -4.21 -1.23
C ARG A 124 9.88 -4.26 -2.65
N TRP A 125 10.75 -3.33 -2.96
CA TRP A 125 11.28 -3.11 -4.28
C TRP A 125 12.77 -3.45 -4.36
N SER A 126 13.21 -4.01 -5.48
CA SER A 126 14.61 -4.01 -5.86
C SER A 126 14.86 -2.97 -6.96
N TYR A 127 16.07 -2.43 -7.00
CA TYR A 127 16.47 -1.42 -7.95
C TYR A 127 17.72 -1.89 -8.70
N ASP A 128 17.58 -2.07 -10.01
CA ASP A 128 18.71 -2.32 -10.92
C ASP A 128 19.14 -0.96 -11.49
N GLU A 129 20.20 -0.40 -10.93
CA GLU A 129 20.69 0.93 -11.31
C GLU A 129 21.28 0.97 -12.72
N ALA A 130 21.85 -0.14 -13.21
CA ALA A 130 22.40 -0.23 -14.55
C ALA A 130 21.30 -0.26 -15.61
N ARG A 131 20.23 -1.01 -15.36
CA ARG A 131 19.09 -1.15 -16.27
C ARG A 131 18.00 -0.12 -16.04
N ARG A 132 18.07 0.63 -14.94
CA ARG A 132 17.03 1.60 -14.50
C ARG A 132 15.69 0.95 -14.30
N VAL A 133 15.64 -0.23 -13.67
CA VAL A 133 14.43 -0.98 -13.41
C VAL A 133 14.15 -1.04 -11.91
N GLN A 134 12.93 -0.63 -11.52
CA GLN A 134 12.35 -0.84 -10.20
C GLN A 134 11.42 -2.04 -10.28
N THR A 135 11.79 -3.15 -9.66
CA THR A 135 11.04 -4.40 -9.70
C THR A 135 10.32 -4.65 -8.37
N LEU A 136 9.03 -4.95 -8.45
CA LEU A 136 8.27 -5.44 -7.29
C LEU A 136 8.76 -6.85 -6.93
N ARG A 137 9.30 -7.01 -5.71
CA ARG A 137 9.88 -8.28 -5.27
C ARG A 137 9.11 -8.95 -4.15
N ARG A 138 8.34 -8.20 -3.38
CA ARG A 138 7.57 -8.75 -2.26
C ARG A 138 6.42 -7.83 -1.87
N LEU A 139 5.33 -8.43 -1.41
CA LEU A 139 4.32 -7.75 -0.61
C LEU A 139 4.48 -8.16 0.86
N VAL A 140 4.34 -7.23 1.79
CA VAL A 140 4.55 -7.44 3.22
C VAL A 140 3.41 -6.82 4.03
N CYS A 141 3.01 -7.50 5.11
CA CYS A 141 2.01 -6.99 6.05
C CYS A 141 2.70 -6.17 7.14
N LEU A 142 2.43 -4.89 7.22
CA LEU A 142 2.96 -4.00 8.25
C LEU A 142 1.82 -3.39 9.08
N CYS A 143 2.04 -3.15 10.37
CA CYS A 143 1.14 -2.28 11.14
C CYS A 143 1.41 -0.82 10.82
N THR A 144 0.46 0.07 11.11
CA THR A 144 0.55 1.52 10.87
C THR A 144 1.87 2.12 11.38
N ASP A 145 2.34 1.71 12.55
CA ASP A 145 3.58 2.25 13.13
C ASP A 145 4.83 1.81 12.34
N CYS A 146 4.93 0.51 11.98
CA CYS A 146 6.01 0.01 11.14
C CYS A 146 5.95 0.58 9.72
N HIS A 147 4.76 0.74 9.15
CA HIS A 147 4.55 1.39 7.86
C HIS A 147 4.99 2.87 7.89
N THR A 148 4.72 3.57 8.99
CA THR A 148 5.20 4.95 9.21
C THR A 148 6.73 5.03 9.25
N VAL A 149 7.40 4.07 9.90
CA VAL A 149 8.88 3.98 9.88
C VAL A 149 9.40 3.72 8.47
N THR A 150 8.79 2.79 7.75
CA THR A 150 9.19 2.47 6.38
C THR A 150 9.13 3.73 5.50
N HIS A 151 8.07 4.52 5.63
CA HIS A 151 7.90 5.80 4.95
C HIS A 151 8.42 7.00 5.78
N PHE A 152 9.64 6.91 6.30
CA PHE A 152 10.19 7.90 7.24
C PHE A 152 10.19 9.33 6.68
N GLY A 153 10.42 9.51 5.38
CA GLY A 153 10.32 10.82 4.73
C GLY A 153 8.94 11.45 4.89
N LEU A 154 7.87 10.67 4.68
CA LEU A 154 6.50 11.12 4.92
C LEU A 154 6.23 11.36 6.42
N ALA A 155 6.85 10.56 7.30
CA ALA A 155 6.75 10.79 8.75
C ALA A 155 7.37 12.14 9.15
N GLN A 156 8.50 12.53 8.54
CA GLN A 156 9.10 13.86 8.73
C GLN A 156 8.15 14.96 8.27
N VAL A 157 7.62 14.84 7.04
CA VAL A 157 6.65 15.81 6.50
C VAL A 157 5.43 15.97 7.42
N LYS A 158 4.95 14.88 8.03
CA LYS A 158 3.80 14.90 8.97
C LYS A 158 4.15 15.23 10.42
N GLY A 159 5.37 15.63 10.74
CA GLY A 159 5.80 15.93 12.10
C GLY A 159 5.90 14.71 13.04
N ARG A 160 5.93 13.49 12.49
CA ARG A 160 5.95 12.22 13.24
C ARG A 160 7.32 11.53 13.25
N ALA A 161 8.38 12.24 12.88
CA ALA A 161 9.73 11.66 12.81
C ALA A 161 10.23 11.10 14.15
N ALA A 162 9.98 11.80 15.24
CA ALA A 162 10.39 11.37 16.58
C ALA A 162 9.69 10.05 16.99
N GLU A 163 8.38 9.94 16.73
CA GLU A 163 7.61 8.71 17.00
C GLU A 163 8.11 7.54 16.14
N ALA A 164 8.32 7.78 14.84
CA ALA A 164 8.83 6.77 13.92
C ALA A 164 10.23 6.29 14.33
N ARG A 165 11.13 7.21 14.71
CA ARG A 165 12.48 6.89 15.20
C ARG A 165 12.42 6.03 16.47
N ALA A 166 11.61 6.43 17.45
CA ALA A 166 11.43 5.66 18.68
C ALA A 166 10.86 4.25 18.40
N HIS A 167 9.93 4.13 17.47
CA HIS A 167 9.39 2.82 17.06
C HIS A 167 10.44 1.97 16.35
N LEU A 168 11.25 2.53 15.45
CA LEU A 168 12.37 1.85 14.80
C LEU A 168 13.30 1.25 15.86
N MET A 169 13.77 2.05 16.81
CA MET A 169 14.67 1.63 17.88
C MET A 169 14.06 0.50 18.71
N ARG A 170 12.80 0.64 19.11
CA ARG A 170 12.10 -0.37 19.93
C ARG A 170 11.98 -1.73 19.23
N VAL A 171 11.69 -1.73 17.92
CA VAL A 171 11.49 -2.97 17.16
C VAL A 171 12.80 -3.64 16.77
N THR A 172 13.83 -2.82 16.45
CA THR A 172 15.11 -3.36 15.95
C THR A 172 16.17 -3.52 17.02
N GLY A 173 16.00 -2.92 18.20
CA GLY A 173 17.03 -2.87 19.25
C GLY A 173 18.19 -1.91 18.94
N MET A 174 18.09 -1.07 17.89
CA MET A 174 19.15 -0.11 17.57
C MET A 174 19.31 0.92 18.68
N SER A 175 20.57 1.29 18.94
CA SER A 175 20.88 2.49 19.73
C SER A 175 20.45 3.76 18.98
N GLU A 176 20.38 4.89 19.69
CA GLU A 176 20.07 6.19 19.06
C GLU A 176 20.99 6.50 17.89
N ALA A 177 22.30 6.42 18.12
CA ALA A 177 23.29 6.62 17.07
C ALA A 177 23.17 5.62 15.92
N GLY A 178 22.73 4.38 16.20
CA GLY A 178 22.46 3.36 15.19
C GLY A 178 21.26 3.73 14.31
N ALA A 179 20.16 4.17 14.94
CA ALA A 179 18.96 4.62 14.23
C ALA A 179 19.24 5.85 13.36
N ASP A 180 20.01 6.82 13.89
CA ASP A 180 20.36 8.02 13.15
C ASP A 180 21.22 7.72 11.91
N ARG A 181 22.22 6.84 12.05
CA ARG A 181 23.02 6.38 10.91
C ARG A 181 22.17 5.64 9.89
N HIS A 182 21.26 4.77 10.34
CA HIS A 182 20.35 4.03 9.46
C HIS A 182 19.46 4.97 8.66
N ILE A 183 18.83 5.95 9.32
CA ILE A 183 17.98 6.96 8.69
C ILE A 183 18.81 7.79 7.68
N ALA A 184 19.98 8.26 8.08
CA ALA A 184 20.86 9.04 7.21
C ALA A 184 21.28 8.26 5.96
N ALA A 185 21.62 6.97 6.10
CA ALA A 185 21.96 6.08 4.97
C ALA A 185 20.77 5.89 4.02
N ALA A 186 19.56 5.69 4.55
CA ALA A 186 18.35 5.58 3.74
C ALA A 186 18.10 6.85 2.91
N PHE A 187 18.27 8.03 3.51
CA PHE A 187 18.15 9.29 2.78
C PHE A 187 19.28 9.51 1.75
N ALA A 188 20.49 9.04 2.03
CA ALA A 188 21.57 9.09 1.05
C ALA A 188 21.24 8.25 -0.19
N THR A 189 20.83 7.00 0.02
CA THR A 189 20.38 6.10 -1.08
C THR A 189 19.19 6.69 -1.84
N TRP A 190 18.20 7.26 -1.12
CA TRP A 190 17.06 7.91 -1.73
C TRP A 190 17.47 9.08 -2.63
N ARG A 191 18.38 9.95 -2.19
CA ARG A 191 18.86 11.08 -3.01
C ARG A 191 19.52 10.60 -4.31
N GLU A 192 20.36 9.58 -4.25
CA GLU A 192 21.02 9.03 -5.44
C GLU A 192 19.98 8.42 -6.40
N ARG A 193 19.08 7.59 -5.91
CA ARG A 193 18.05 6.95 -6.73
C ARG A 193 17.03 7.93 -7.29
N SER A 194 16.74 9.02 -6.58
CA SER A 194 15.82 10.06 -7.03
C SER A 194 16.32 10.91 -8.20
N ARG A 195 17.63 10.85 -8.49
CA ARG A 195 18.23 11.47 -9.68
C ARG A 195 17.99 10.67 -10.96
N LEU A 196 17.50 9.45 -10.82
CA LEU A 196 17.34 8.50 -11.91
C LEU A 196 15.85 8.35 -12.24
N THR A 197 15.55 8.10 -13.51
CA THR A 197 14.22 7.69 -13.95
C THR A 197 14.15 6.17 -13.99
N TRP A 198 13.09 5.58 -13.47
CA TRP A 198 12.94 4.14 -13.32
C TRP A 198 11.81 3.61 -14.16
N THR A 199 12.04 2.49 -14.85
CA THR A 199 10.98 1.67 -15.44
C THR A 199 10.42 0.75 -14.38
N LEU A 200 9.10 0.68 -14.28
CA LEU A 200 8.40 -0.16 -13.30
C LEU A 200 8.23 -1.58 -13.85
N ASP A 201 8.65 -2.56 -13.08
CA ASP A 201 8.43 -3.98 -13.36
C ASP A 201 7.48 -4.57 -12.30
N LEU A 202 6.31 -5.00 -12.75
CA LEU A 202 5.26 -5.65 -11.98
C LEU A 202 4.97 -7.07 -12.47
N ALA A 203 5.93 -7.74 -13.11
CA ALA A 203 5.78 -9.10 -13.64
C ALA A 203 5.22 -10.07 -12.59
N MET A 204 5.64 -9.92 -11.33
CA MET A 204 5.11 -10.70 -10.21
C MET A 204 3.57 -10.68 -10.11
N LEU A 205 2.92 -9.58 -10.52
CA LEU A 205 1.46 -9.46 -10.51
C LEU A 205 0.84 -10.00 -11.79
N THR A 206 1.42 -9.69 -12.95
CA THR A 206 0.91 -10.16 -14.25
C THR A 206 1.00 -11.67 -14.37
N ASP A 207 2.08 -12.26 -13.87
CA ASP A 207 2.29 -13.71 -13.84
C ASP A 207 1.34 -14.42 -12.87
N ALA A 208 0.80 -13.70 -11.89
CA ALA A 208 -0.29 -14.16 -11.02
C ALA A 208 -1.70 -13.94 -11.63
N GLY A 209 -1.80 -13.53 -12.90
CA GLY A 209 -3.06 -13.27 -13.58
C GLY A 209 -3.76 -11.97 -13.16
N ILE A 210 -3.03 -11.03 -12.53
CA ILE A 210 -3.58 -9.73 -12.14
C ILE A 210 -3.33 -8.73 -13.26
N THR A 211 -4.39 -8.06 -13.69
CA THR A 211 -4.27 -7.03 -14.72
C THR A 211 -3.64 -5.77 -14.15
N VAL A 212 -2.51 -5.39 -14.71
CA VAL A 212 -1.79 -4.16 -14.36
C VAL A 212 -2.19 -3.05 -15.33
N VAL A 213 -2.56 -1.90 -14.78
CA VAL A 213 -2.78 -0.67 -15.53
C VAL A 213 -1.47 0.11 -15.51
N PRO A 214 -0.92 0.51 -16.65
CA PRO A 214 0.29 1.32 -16.68
C PRO A 214 0.13 2.57 -15.80
N PRO A 215 1.13 2.91 -14.97
CA PRO A 215 1.10 4.14 -14.19
C PRO A 215 1.19 5.35 -15.15
N PRO A 216 0.83 6.55 -14.68
CA PRO A 216 1.10 7.78 -15.40
C PRO A 216 2.58 7.91 -15.79
N GLU A 217 2.89 8.67 -16.82
CA GLU A 217 4.26 8.93 -17.23
C GLU A 217 5.12 9.51 -16.10
N ALA A 218 6.43 9.26 -16.12
CA ALA A 218 7.34 9.66 -15.05
C ALA A 218 7.30 11.17 -14.76
N ALA A 219 7.15 11.99 -15.80
CA ALA A 219 7.04 13.44 -15.69
C ALA A 219 5.76 13.86 -14.94
N ASP A 220 4.62 13.25 -15.26
CA ASP A 220 3.34 13.53 -14.61
C ASP A 220 3.37 13.12 -13.14
N ARG A 221 4.05 12.02 -12.81
CA ARG A 221 4.23 11.55 -11.43
C ARG A 221 5.07 12.52 -10.61
N VAL A 222 6.17 13.03 -11.18
CA VAL A 222 7.03 14.03 -10.52
C VAL A 222 6.27 15.35 -10.32
N ALA A 223 5.48 15.78 -11.30
CA ALA A 223 4.63 16.97 -11.18
C ALA A 223 3.61 16.81 -10.05
N ALA A 224 2.89 15.69 -10.01
CA ALA A 224 1.92 15.39 -8.95
C ALA A 224 2.59 15.27 -7.56
N ALA A 225 3.82 14.77 -7.50
CA ALA A 225 4.59 14.71 -6.26
C ALA A 225 4.94 16.10 -5.72
N ARG A 226 5.38 17.00 -6.60
CA ARG A 226 5.68 18.40 -6.23
C ARG A 226 4.43 19.12 -5.75
N GLU A 227 3.35 19.02 -6.51
CA GLU A 227 2.07 19.64 -6.14
C GLU A 227 1.57 19.16 -4.76
N ALA A 228 1.71 17.86 -4.46
CA ALA A 228 1.32 17.30 -3.18
C ALA A 228 2.20 17.81 -2.02
N LEU A 229 3.52 17.99 -2.23
CA LEU A 229 4.44 18.54 -1.24
C LEU A 229 4.18 20.02 -1.02
N ASP A 230 4.03 20.78 -2.09
CA ASP A 230 3.75 22.23 -2.02
C ASP A 230 2.42 22.50 -1.30
N ALA A 231 1.39 21.67 -1.54
CA ALA A 231 0.11 21.77 -0.85
C ALA A 231 0.22 21.43 0.66
N GLU A 232 1.07 20.47 1.06
CA GLU A 232 1.33 20.16 2.47
C GLU A 232 2.15 21.26 3.15
N GLU A 233 3.10 21.86 2.47
CA GLU A 233 3.87 23.02 2.99
C GLU A 233 2.97 24.25 3.19
N ALA A 234 2.16 24.59 2.19
CA ALA A 234 1.19 25.69 2.29
C ALA A 234 0.16 25.48 3.41
N GLY A 235 -0.25 24.22 3.66
CA GLY A 235 -1.13 23.86 4.77
C GLY A 235 -0.49 24.01 6.15
N ARG A 236 0.84 24.00 6.25
CA ARG A 236 1.58 24.22 7.51
C ARG A 236 1.79 25.70 7.83
N GLU A 237 1.94 26.53 6.81
CA GLU A 237 2.15 27.98 6.97
C GLU A 237 0.85 28.73 7.28
N ALA A 238 -0.33 28.12 7.11
CA ALA A 238 -1.62 28.71 7.44
C ALA A 238 -1.86 28.63 8.96
N PRO A 239 -1.84 29.74 9.70
CA PRO A 239 -2.07 29.72 11.15
C PRO A 239 -3.52 29.31 11.44
N GLY A 240 -3.73 28.16 12.09
CA GLY A 240 -4.97 27.83 12.78
C GLY A 240 -5.86 26.76 12.18
N ARG A 241 -5.41 25.88 11.28
CA ARG A 241 -6.18 24.70 10.88
C ARG A 241 -5.49 23.40 11.31
N ALA A 242 -6.23 22.61 12.10
CA ALA A 242 -5.86 21.22 12.36
C ALA A 242 -5.70 20.46 11.02
N ALA A 243 -4.58 19.74 10.87
CA ALA A 243 -4.24 19.04 9.66
C ALA A 243 -5.41 18.16 9.17
N PRO A 244 -5.83 18.24 7.91
CA PRO A 244 -6.80 17.32 7.36
C PRO A 244 -6.17 15.93 7.34
N GLY A 245 -6.82 14.99 8.00
CA GLY A 245 -6.36 13.60 8.07
C GLY A 245 -6.12 13.03 6.68
N GLY A 246 -4.99 12.38 6.52
CA GLY A 246 -4.39 11.54 5.44
C GLY A 246 -5.15 11.16 4.17
N GLU A 247 -6.10 11.93 3.71
CA GLU A 247 -6.98 11.62 2.58
C GLU A 247 -6.50 12.24 1.26
N ALA A 248 -5.68 13.30 1.31
CA ALA A 248 -5.20 14.00 0.12
C ALA A 248 -4.24 13.15 -0.73
N LEU A 249 -3.42 12.30 -0.11
CA LEU A 249 -2.55 11.35 -0.83
C LEU A 249 -3.30 10.12 -1.38
N ARG A 250 -4.61 10.00 -1.14
CA ARG A 250 -5.45 8.87 -1.59
C ARG A 250 -6.23 9.16 -2.86
N ARG A 251 -6.26 10.40 -3.35
CA ARG A 251 -7.06 10.79 -4.53
C ARG A 251 -6.16 11.38 -5.63
N ILE A 252 -5.68 10.51 -6.51
CA ILE A 252 -5.33 10.96 -7.88
C ILE A 252 -6.64 11.00 -8.66
N PRO A 253 -7.02 12.13 -9.30
CA PRO A 253 -8.20 12.18 -10.14
C PRO A 253 -8.04 11.18 -11.29
N ARG A 254 -8.97 10.24 -11.43
CA ARG A 254 -9.05 9.40 -12.64
C ARG A 254 -9.34 10.33 -13.81
N GLN A 255 -8.43 10.47 -14.75
CA GLN A 255 -8.70 11.13 -16.03
C GLN A 255 -9.89 10.43 -16.69
N ARG A 256 -10.96 11.19 -16.90
CA ARG A 256 -12.11 10.76 -17.74
C ARG A 256 -11.55 10.48 -19.14
N ARG A 257 -11.70 9.24 -19.61
CA ARG A 257 -11.43 8.89 -21.01
C ARG A 257 -12.26 9.84 -21.89
N ARG A 258 -11.58 10.68 -22.69
CA ARG A 258 -12.21 11.30 -23.84
C ARG A 258 -12.38 10.18 -24.87
N THR A 259 -13.61 9.81 -25.15
CA THR A 259 -13.96 9.02 -26.34
C THR A 259 -13.68 9.88 -27.56
N PRO A 260 -12.92 9.38 -28.56
CA PRO A 260 -12.87 10.06 -29.84
C PRO A 260 -14.24 9.91 -30.52
N GLY A 261 -14.80 11.04 -30.96
CA GLY A 261 -15.95 11.09 -31.89
C GLY A 261 -15.53 10.71 -33.29
#